data_99025fd4141216b77e15cf72966f1e37
#
_entry.id   99025fd4141216b77e15cf72966f1e37
#
_cell.length_a   1.000
_cell.length_b   1.000
_cell.length_c   1.000
_cell.angle_alpha   90.00
_cell.angle_beta   90.00
_cell.angle_gamma   90.00
#
_symmetry.space_group_name_H-M   'P 1'
#
loop_
_entity.id
_entity.type
_entity.pdbx_description
1 polymer ?
#
loop_
_entity_poly.entity_id
_entity_poly.type
_entity_poly.pdbx_seq_one_letter_code
_entity_poly.pdbx_strand_id
1 'polypeptide(L)'
;MRAVALLLSGCALLLALSACHGKKGQEQPQEEVETVEINQAAIGAGADNTYNDTLPGKKVEEMYGDHQAKIVSYYKVDENGQLTDEKYREVFYYDSSHYKYTEGNIVNQTKRDGDWFAYHKNGNLCTEAHYVNGKEEGMYKVYHDNGYLYYAGEYHEGLKEGEWKFYNEQGRQIYTEMYEHGIKKEIRQIK
;
A
#
# COMPACT_ATOMS: atom_id res chain seq x y z
N MET A 1 22.72 -27.27 -35.51
CA MET A 1 22.57 -26.59 -36.83
C MET A 1 21.52 -25.50 -36.70
N ARG A 2 21.93 -24.34 -37.11
CA ARG A 2 21.20 -23.07 -37.38
C ARG A 2 20.79 -22.19 -36.20
N ALA A 3 21.67 -21.24 -36.02
CA ALA A 3 21.45 -19.92 -35.50
C ALA A 3 20.67 -19.03 -36.52
N VAL A 4 19.91 -18.05 -36.01
CA VAL A 4 19.58 -16.80 -36.71
C VAL A 4 19.25 -15.83 -35.59
N ALA A 5 20.04 -14.91 -35.27
CA ALA A 5 20.45 -13.62 -35.86
C ALA A 5 19.65 -12.44 -35.32
N LEU A 6 20.40 -11.56 -34.65
CA LEU A 6 20.09 -10.19 -34.24
C LEU A 6 19.49 -9.33 -35.37
N LEU A 7 18.65 -8.39 -35.02
CA LEU A 7 18.54 -7.12 -35.72
C LEU A 7 18.46 -5.98 -34.70
N LEU A 8 19.57 -5.26 -34.60
CA LEU A 8 19.70 -3.90 -34.12
C LEU A 8 19.17 -2.96 -35.20
N SER A 9 18.34 -2.02 -34.84
CA SER A 9 18.10 -0.84 -35.67
C SER A 9 18.16 0.41 -34.82
N GLY A 10 19.34 1.00 -34.85
CA GLY A 10 19.56 2.35 -34.40
C GLY A 10 19.04 3.33 -35.46
N CYS A 11 18.45 4.42 -35.01
CA CYS A 11 18.28 5.60 -35.84
C CYS A 11 18.65 6.83 -35.01
N ALA A 12 19.94 7.19 -35.14
CA ALA A 12 20.42 8.50 -34.75
C ALA A 12 20.05 9.46 -35.89
N LEU A 13 19.30 10.50 -35.57
CA LEU A 13 19.14 11.64 -36.47
C LEU A 13 19.65 12.92 -35.80
N LEU A 14 20.88 13.27 -36.13
CA LEU A 14 21.46 14.60 -35.94
C LEU A 14 20.83 15.53 -36.98
N LEU A 15 20.27 16.63 -36.54
CA LEU A 15 20.12 17.80 -37.40
C LEU A 15 20.48 19.08 -36.65
N ALA A 16 21.25 19.86 -37.33
CA ALA A 16 22.05 20.99 -36.90
C ALA A 16 21.24 22.27 -36.67
N LEU A 17 21.74 23.05 -35.73
CA LEU A 17 21.90 24.49 -35.64
C LEU A 17 21.04 25.40 -36.56
N SER A 18 20.23 26.21 -35.91
CA SER A 18 20.01 27.59 -36.35
C SER A 18 19.99 28.50 -35.12
N ALA A 19 21.01 29.36 -35.07
CA ALA A 19 21.14 30.40 -34.07
C ALA A 19 20.15 31.53 -34.38
N CYS A 20 19.28 31.87 -33.43
CA CYS A 20 18.67 33.18 -33.35
C CYS A 20 18.83 33.74 -31.95
N HIS A 21 19.55 34.83 -31.87
CA HIS A 21 19.65 35.71 -30.70
C HIS A 21 18.30 36.24 -30.30
N GLY A 22 17.89 36.02 -29.02
CA GLY A 22 16.70 36.67 -28.47
C GLY A 22 16.53 36.43 -27.01
N LYS A 23 16.96 37.38 -26.17
CA LYS A 23 16.61 37.69 -24.78
C LYS A 23 16.59 36.51 -23.78
N LYS A 24 17.52 36.57 -22.81
CA LYS A 24 17.49 35.83 -21.54
C LYS A 24 16.15 36.04 -20.80
N GLY A 25 15.18 35.13 -21.00
CA GLY A 25 14.16 34.82 -20.04
C GLY A 25 14.80 33.89 -19.03
N GLN A 26 14.74 34.23 -17.77
CA GLN A 26 15.06 33.30 -16.70
C GLN A 26 14.03 32.13 -16.81
N GLU A 27 14.47 30.98 -17.25
CA GLU A 27 13.77 29.73 -17.05
C GLU A 27 13.74 29.50 -15.55
N GLN A 28 12.56 29.68 -14.95
CA GLN A 28 12.30 29.12 -13.64
C GLN A 28 12.39 27.60 -13.79
N PRO A 29 13.05 26.89 -12.86
CA PRO A 29 13.03 25.44 -12.86
C PRO A 29 11.55 25.02 -12.83
N GLN A 30 11.11 24.31 -13.85
CA GLN A 30 9.83 23.60 -13.82
C GLN A 30 9.99 22.52 -12.75
N GLU A 31 9.26 22.70 -11.66
CA GLU A 31 9.15 21.70 -10.63
C GLU A 31 8.53 20.46 -11.28
N GLU A 32 9.33 19.40 -11.38
CA GLU A 32 8.91 18.13 -12.00
C GLU A 32 7.81 17.54 -11.14
N VAL A 33 6.57 17.54 -11.64
CA VAL A 33 5.43 16.98 -10.92
C VAL A 33 5.58 15.46 -10.94
N GLU A 34 5.94 14.90 -9.80
CA GLU A 34 6.03 13.46 -9.62
C GLU A 34 4.64 12.83 -9.83
N THR A 35 4.52 11.98 -10.84
CA THR A 35 3.34 11.14 -11.06
C THR A 35 3.63 9.74 -10.57
N VAL A 36 2.77 9.24 -9.70
CA VAL A 36 2.86 7.88 -9.18
C VAL A 36 2.09 6.96 -10.10
N GLU A 37 2.75 5.91 -10.57
CA GLU A 37 2.10 4.85 -11.34
C GLU A 37 1.05 4.13 -10.50
N ILE A 38 0.06 3.53 -11.18
CA ILE A 38 -0.92 2.67 -10.53
C ILE A 38 -0.19 1.51 -9.85
N ASN A 39 -0.43 1.32 -8.57
CA ASN A 39 0.09 0.15 -7.88
C ASN A 39 -0.68 -1.10 -8.34
N GLN A 40 -0.07 -1.88 -9.23
CA GLN A 40 -0.64 -3.13 -9.74
C GLN A 40 -0.95 -4.12 -8.62
N ALA A 41 -0.14 -4.13 -7.54
CA ALA A 41 -0.42 -4.94 -6.37
C ALA A 41 -1.67 -4.45 -5.61
N ALA A 42 -1.90 -3.13 -5.58
CA ALA A 42 -3.09 -2.56 -4.94
C ALA A 42 -4.38 -2.90 -5.70
N ILE A 43 -4.31 -3.03 -7.06
CA ILE A 43 -5.46 -3.45 -7.87
C ILE A 43 -5.62 -4.97 -7.85
N GLY A 44 -4.52 -5.71 -7.94
CA GLY A 44 -4.53 -7.17 -7.99
C GLY A 44 -4.82 -7.86 -6.66
N ALA A 45 -4.63 -7.16 -5.55
CA ALA A 45 -4.89 -7.71 -4.20
C ALA A 45 -6.35 -8.15 -4.01
N GLY A 46 -7.29 -7.55 -4.76
CA GLY A 46 -8.70 -7.95 -4.74
C GLY A 46 -8.98 -9.32 -5.36
N ALA A 47 -8.13 -9.81 -6.27
CA ALA A 47 -8.39 -11.07 -6.97
C ALA A 47 -8.29 -12.32 -6.07
N ASP A 48 -7.48 -12.25 -4.99
CA ASP A 48 -7.32 -13.35 -4.01
C ASP A 48 -7.82 -12.97 -2.61
N ASN A 49 -8.57 -11.87 -2.52
CA ASN A 49 -9.11 -11.35 -1.26
C ASN A 49 -10.39 -12.11 -0.84
N THR A 50 -10.45 -13.41 -1.07
CA THR A 50 -11.58 -14.26 -0.71
C THR A 50 -11.29 -15.09 0.53
N TYR A 51 -12.36 -15.68 1.11
CA TYR A 51 -12.32 -16.54 2.31
C TYR A 51 -11.45 -17.79 2.19
N ASN A 52 -10.84 -18.07 1.04
CA ASN A 52 -10.13 -19.33 0.76
C ASN A 52 -8.70 -19.35 1.36
N ASP A 53 -8.59 -19.13 2.65
CA ASP A 53 -7.33 -19.14 3.39
C ASP A 53 -7.06 -20.52 3.97
N THR A 54 -5.99 -21.14 3.54
CA THR A 54 -5.57 -22.51 3.90
C THR A 54 -4.53 -22.57 5.01
N LEU A 55 -4.23 -21.46 5.67
CA LEU A 55 -3.27 -21.43 6.76
C LEU A 55 -3.72 -22.38 7.92
N PRO A 56 -2.77 -23.10 8.53
CA PRO A 56 -3.08 -23.95 9.66
C PRO A 56 -3.52 -23.15 10.87
N GLY A 57 -4.27 -23.83 11.78
CA GLY A 57 -4.66 -23.20 13.04
C GLY A 57 -5.85 -22.25 12.95
N LYS A 58 -6.62 -22.30 11.85
CA LYS A 58 -7.78 -21.46 11.61
C LYS A 58 -8.94 -21.71 12.56
N LYS A 59 -9.50 -20.64 13.12
CA LYS A 59 -10.71 -20.65 13.93
C LYS A 59 -11.60 -19.47 13.57
N VAL A 60 -12.89 -19.72 13.31
CA VAL A 60 -13.88 -18.64 13.12
C VAL A 60 -14.34 -18.19 14.50
N GLU A 61 -14.07 -16.94 14.85
CA GLU A 61 -14.40 -16.37 16.16
C GLU A 61 -15.80 -15.74 16.16
N GLU A 62 -16.19 -15.10 15.05
CA GLU A 62 -17.46 -14.41 14.91
C GLU A 62 -18.03 -14.60 13.51
N MET A 63 -19.36 -14.74 13.43
CA MET A 63 -20.09 -14.86 12.17
C MET A 63 -21.12 -13.73 12.04
N TYR A 64 -21.44 -13.36 10.80
CA TYR A 64 -22.61 -12.56 10.48
C TYR A 64 -23.89 -13.42 10.54
N GLY A 65 -25.06 -12.80 10.55
CA GLY A 65 -26.35 -13.49 10.61
C GLY A 65 -26.65 -14.40 9.41
N ASP A 66 -25.94 -14.25 8.30
CA ASP A 66 -25.99 -15.10 7.10
C ASP A 66 -24.99 -16.26 7.13
N HIS A 67 -24.40 -16.54 8.29
CA HIS A 67 -23.37 -17.57 8.51
C HIS A 67 -22.03 -17.34 7.82
N GLN A 68 -21.77 -16.11 7.34
CA GLN A 68 -20.47 -15.74 6.83
C GLN A 68 -19.50 -15.40 7.97
N ALA A 69 -18.23 -15.77 7.81
CA ALA A 69 -17.21 -15.41 8.79
C ALA A 69 -17.04 -13.88 8.83
N LYS A 70 -17.05 -13.33 10.03
CA LYS A 70 -16.77 -11.92 10.30
C LYS A 70 -15.36 -11.74 10.81
N ILE A 71 -14.94 -12.60 11.74
CA ILE A 71 -13.59 -12.60 12.30
C ILE A 71 -13.05 -14.02 12.23
N VAL A 72 -11.87 -14.17 11.65
CA VAL A 72 -11.12 -15.42 11.64
C VAL A 72 -9.78 -15.16 12.31
N SER A 73 -9.47 -15.97 13.30
CA SER A 73 -8.20 -15.99 13.99
C SER A 73 -7.41 -17.24 13.65
N TYR A 74 -6.09 -17.11 13.66
CA TYR A 74 -5.16 -18.21 13.45
C TYR A 74 -4.31 -18.40 14.68
N TYR A 75 -4.29 -19.64 15.17
CA TYR A 75 -3.56 -20.06 16.35
C TYR A 75 -2.42 -20.98 15.96
N LYS A 76 -1.34 -20.96 16.71
CA LYS A 76 -0.29 -21.95 16.54
C LYS A 76 -0.87 -23.34 16.81
N VAL A 77 -0.32 -24.34 16.15
CA VAL A 77 -0.64 -25.75 16.38
C VAL A 77 0.53 -26.42 17.09
N ASP A 78 0.22 -27.31 18.00
CA ASP A 78 1.24 -28.12 18.69
C ASP A 78 1.76 -29.29 17.81
N GLU A 79 2.64 -30.10 18.35
CA GLU A 79 3.21 -31.26 17.66
C GLU A 79 2.17 -32.35 17.29
N ASN A 80 1.00 -32.32 17.92
CA ASN A 80 -0.13 -33.23 17.64
C ASN A 80 -1.14 -32.62 16.69
N GLY A 81 -0.89 -31.40 16.15
CA GLY A 81 -1.79 -30.66 15.29
C GLY A 81 -2.99 -30.02 16.01
N GLN A 82 -2.95 -29.92 17.34
CA GLN A 82 -4.00 -29.26 18.13
C GLN A 82 -3.75 -27.76 18.27
N LEU A 83 -4.83 -26.98 18.27
CA LEU A 83 -4.73 -25.54 18.47
C LEU A 83 -4.19 -25.24 19.87
N THR A 84 -3.19 -24.38 19.90
CA THR A 84 -2.74 -23.75 21.15
C THR A 84 -3.59 -22.51 21.44
N ASP A 85 -3.37 -21.85 22.54
CA ASP A 85 -3.97 -20.56 22.89
C ASP A 85 -3.17 -19.36 22.33
N GLU A 86 -2.06 -19.61 21.60
CA GLU A 86 -1.22 -18.57 21.00
C GLU A 86 -1.78 -18.14 19.64
N LYS A 87 -2.53 -17.05 19.63
CA LYS A 87 -3.02 -16.41 18.41
C LYS A 87 -1.91 -15.59 17.74
N TYR A 88 -1.71 -15.77 16.43
CA TYR A 88 -0.65 -15.10 15.69
C TYR A 88 -1.12 -14.26 14.51
N ARG A 89 -2.37 -14.42 14.06
CA ARG A 89 -2.94 -13.70 12.93
C ARG A 89 -4.43 -13.49 13.08
N GLU A 90 -4.95 -12.37 12.56
CA GLU A 90 -6.37 -12.08 12.44
C GLU A 90 -6.74 -11.61 11.05
N VAL A 91 -7.93 -11.99 10.61
CA VAL A 91 -8.55 -11.56 9.37
C VAL A 91 -10.00 -11.16 9.66
N PHE A 92 -10.36 -9.95 9.24
CA PHE A 92 -11.72 -9.43 9.35
C PHE A 92 -12.32 -9.33 7.96
N TYR A 93 -13.60 -9.62 7.83
CA TYR A 93 -14.33 -9.61 6.56
C TYR A 93 -15.44 -8.58 6.57
N TYR A 94 -15.79 -8.08 5.37
CA TYR A 94 -17.00 -7.30 5.15
C TYR A 94 -18.25 -8.20 5.20
N ASP A 95 -19.36 -7.62 5.61
CA ASP A 95 -20.63 -8.32 5.95
C ASP A 95 -21.29 -9.06 4.77
N SER A 96 -21.20 -8.64 3.56
CA SER A 96 -21.97 -9.23 2.46
C SER A 96 -21.14 -9.67 1.25
N SER A 97 -19.87 -9.35 1.22
CA SER A 97 -19.04 -9.52 0.02
C SER A 97 -18.07 -10.70 0.07
N HIS A 98 -17.88 -11.31 1.25
CA HIS A 98 -16.81 -12.30 1.53
C HIS A 98 -15.39 -11.76 1.33
N TYR A 99 -15.27 -10.46 1.05
CA TYR A 99 -13.97 -9.81 0.90
C TYR A 99 -13.38 -9.46 2.26
N LYS A 100 -12.08 -9.60 2.37
CA LYS A 100 -11.34 -9.15 3.55
C LYS A 100 -11.51 -7.65 3.72
N TYR A 101 -11.73 -7.23 4.96
CA TYR A 101 -11.69 -5.83 5.37
C TYR A 101 -10.28 -5.44 5.82
N THR A 102 -9.67 -6.26 6.68
CA THR A 102 -8.30 -6.04 7.14
C THR A 102 -7.69 -7.36 7.62
N GLU A 103 -6.38 -7.48 7.54
CA GLU A 103 -5.65 -8.65 7.98
C GLU A 103 -4.22 -8.31 8.38
N GLY A 104 -3.63 -9.14 9.23
CA GLY A 104 -2.24 -9.04 9.62
C GLY A 104 -1.90 -9.93 10.81
N ASN A 105 -0.64 -9.93 11.18
CA ASN A 105 -0.15 -10.70 12.31
C ASN A 105 -0.37 -9.94 13.62
N ILE A 106 -0.48 -10.68 14.69
CA ILE A 106 -0.62 -10.13 16.04
C ILE A 106 0.36 -10.80 16.99
N VAL A 107 0.74 -10.07 18.02
CA VAL A 107 1.52 -10.57 19.15
C VAL A 107 0.79 -10.27 20.45
N ASN A 108 1.13 -10.98 21.51
CA ASN A 108 0.53 -10.80 22.83
C ASN A 108 -1.02 -10.79 22.79
N GLN A 109 -1.61 -11.66 21.94
CA GLN A 109 -3.06 -11.89 21.77
C GLN A 109 -3.84 -10.76 21.08
N THR A 110 -3.36 -9.51 21.07
CA THR A 110 -4.16 -8.36 20.64
C THR A 110 -3.41 -7.27 19.90
N LYS A 111 -2.05 -7.24 19.95
CA LYS A 111 -1.28 -6.16 19.35
C LYS A 111 -0.92 -6.51 17.92
N ARG A 112 -1.18 -5.59 16.99
CA ARG A 112 -0.68 -5.70 15.62
C ARG A 112 0.83 -5.78 15.61
N ASP A 113 1.40 -6.62 14.72
CA ASP A 113 2.84 -6.79 14.55
C ASP A 113 3.15 -7.20 13.12
N GLY A 114 4.23 -6.65 12.53
CA GLY A 114 4.54 -6.84 11.13
C GLY A 114 3.57 -6.13 10.19
N ASP A 115 3.45 -6.66 8.97
CA ASP A 115 2.66 -6.02 7.92
C ASP A 115 1.17 -6.24 8.11
N TRP A 116 0.41 -5.15 7.99
CA TRP A 116 -1.03 -5.11 8.04
C TRP A 116 -1.60 -4.48 6.78
N PHE A 117 -2.66 -5.11 6.27
CA PHE A 117 -3.35 -4.69 5.06
C PHE A 117 -4.82 -4.40 5.36
N ALA A 118 -5.36 -3.36 4.74
CA ALA A 118 -6.79 -3.14 4.69
C ALA A 118 -7.23 -3.00 3.22
N TYR A 119 -8.50 -3.30 2.95
CA TYR A 119 -9.03 -3.36 1.60
C TYR A 119 -10.30 -2.53 1.48
N HIS A 120 -10.56 -2.00 0.30
CA HIS A 120 -11.82 -1.42 -0.07
C HIS A 120 -12.90 -2.50 -0.30
N LYS A 121 -14.17 -2.12 -0.31
CA LYS A 121 -15.28 -3.07 -0.58
C LYS A 121 -15.25 -3.69 -1.98
N ASN A 122 -14.55 -3.07 -2.94
CA ASN A 122 -14.32 -3.63 -4.27
C ASN A 122 -13.17 -4.66 -4.28
N GLY A 123 -12.52 -4.93 -3.13
CA GLY A 123 -11.41 -5.85 -2.97
C GLY A 123 -10.04 -5.25 -3.23
N ASN A 124 -9.94 -4.03 -3.73
CA ASN A 124 -8.66 -3.36 -3.95
C ASN A 124 -8.01 -2.98 -2.62
N LEU A 125 -6.68 -2.98 -2.61
CA LEU A 125 -5.91 -2.57 -1.44
C LEU A 125 -6.23 -1.12 -1.06
N CYS A 126 -6.50 -0.89 0.23
CA CYS A 126 -6.77 0.43 0.80
C CYS A 126 -5.57 0.95 1.60
N THR A 127 -4.96 0.09 2.41
CA THR A 127 -3.87 0.50 3.31
C THR A 127 -2.80 -0.57 3.40
N GLU A 128 -1.55 -0.15 3.37
CA GLU A 128 -0.36 -0.91 3.78
C GLU A 128 0.28 -0.21 4.97
N ALA A 129 0.50 -0.93 6.04
CA ALA A 129 1.12 -0.40 7.25
C ALA A 129 1.99 -1.47 7.91
N HIS A 130 3.09 -1.05 8.50
CA HIS A 130 3.90 -1.92 9.35
C HIS A 130 3.71 -1.55 10.81
N TYR A 131 3.62 -2.54 11.68
CA TYR A 131 3.43 -2.37 13.13
C TYR A 131 4.53 -3.08 13.91
N VAL A 132 4.96 -2.45 14.99
CA VAL A 132 5.84 -3.07 15.99
C VAL A 132 5.15 -2.96 17.35
N ASN A 133 4.77 -4.11 17.91
CA ASN A 133 4.08 -4.17 19.20
C ASN A 133 2.84 -3.26 19.32
N GLY A 134 2.08 -3.09 18.24
CA GLY A 134 0.84 -2.33 18.19
C GLY A 134 0.98 -0.86 17.85
N LYS A 135 2.20 -0.38 17.55
CA LYS A 135 2.45 0.98 17.06
C LYS A 135 2.84 0.93 15.59
N GLU A 136 2.37 1.89 14.81
CA GLU A 136 2.83 2.08 13.43
C GLU A 136 4.33 2.41 13.42
N GLU A 137 5.06 1.76 12.49
CA GLU A 137 6.50 1.95 12.30
C GLU A 137 6.84 1.88 10.81
N GLY A 138 7.67 2.82 10.33
CA GLY A 138 8.10 2.88 8.94
C GLY A 138 7.02 3.37 7.98
N MET A 139 7.09 2.93 6.72
CA MET A 139 6.24 3.42 5.63
C MET A 139 4.78 3.05 5.83
N TYR A 140 3.91 4.04 5.67
CA TYR A 140 2.46 3.92 5.70
C TYR A 140 1.88 4.45 4.38
N LYS A 141 1.07 3.64 3.70
CA LYS A 141 0.46 4.00 2.42
C LYS A 141 -1.04 3.80 2.44
N VAL A 142 -1.76 4.72 1.85
CA VAL A 142 -3.20 4.62 1.63
C VAL A 142 -3.49 4.85 0.15
N TYR A 143 -4.39 4.04 -0.41
CA TYR A 143 -4.77 4.04 -1.81
C TYR A 143 -6.22 4.46 -1.98
N HIS A 144 -6.52 5.14 -3.08
CA HIS A 144 -7.87 5.30 -3.59
C HIS A 144 -8.47 3.95 -4.00
N ASP A 145 -9.78 3.86 -4.11
CA ASP A 145 -10.47 2.63 -4.53
C ASP A 145 -10.15 2.20 -5.97
N ASN A 146 -9.64 3.12 -6.79
CA ASN A 146 -9.15 2.85 -8.14
C ASN A 146 -7.67 2.39 -8.18
N GLY A 147 -7.00 2.21 -7.02
CA GLY A 147 -5.64 1.70 -6.87
C GLY A 147 -4.51 2.73 -6.96
N TYR A 148 -4.80 4.00 -7.28
CA TYR A 148 -3.80 5.05 -7.18
C TYR A 148 -3.49 5.36 -5.71
N LEU A 149 -2.23 5.72 -5.44
CA LEU A 149 -1.83 6.19 -4.12
C LEU A 149 -2.63 7.45 -3.76
N TYR A 150 -3.20 7.48 -2.55
CA TYR A 150 -3.88 8.65 -1.99
C TYR A 150 -2.92 9.47 -1.13
N TYR A 151 -2.24 8.82 -0.20
CA TYR A 151 -1.14 9.44 0.54
C TYR A 151 -0.15 8.40 1.06
N ALA A 152 1.09 8.85 1.29
CA ALA A 152 2.14 8.06 1.93
C ALA A 152 3.04 8.93 2.78
N GLY A 153 3.61 8.34 3.82
CA GLY A 153 4.57 8.94 4.71
C GLY A 153 5.10 7.91 5.69
N GLU A 154 5.86 8.35 6.66
CA GLU A 154 6.46 7.46 7.65
C GLU A 154 5.87 7.69 9.03
N TYR A 155 5.75 6.60 9.79
CA TYR A 155 5.51 6.60 11.22
C TYR A 155 6.78 6.18 11.96
N HIS A 156 6.99 6.78 13.11
CA HIS A 156 7.96 6.34 14.10
C HIS A 156 7.29 6.26 15.47
N GLU A 157 7.30 5.08 16.08
CA GLU A 157 6.62 4.80 17.37
C GLU A 157 5.14 5.24 17.41
N GLY A 158 4.40 5.14 16.30
CA GLY A 158 3.00 5.54 16.18
C GLY A 158 2.77 7.05 15.96
N LEU A 159 3.84 7.81 15.70
CA LEU A 159 3.77 9.24 15.41
C LEU A 159 4.19 9.51 13.96
N LYS A 160 3.46 10.37 13.26
CA LYS A 160 3.84 10.82 11.92
C LYS A 160 5.18 11.57 11.96
N GLU A 161 6.09 11.22 11.03
CA GLU A 161 7.41 11.83 10.93
C GLU A 161 7.71 12.18 9.47
N GLY A 162 8.48 13.27 9.24
CA GLY A 162 8.95 13.68 7.93
C GLY A 162 7.87 14.12 6.96
N GLU A 163 8.07 13.81 5.69
CA GLU A 163 7.21 14.20 4.58
C GLU A 163 6.05 13.22 4.38
N TRP A 164 4.83 13.77 4.33
CA TRP A 164 3.61 13.07 3.96
C TRP A 164 3.10 13.63 2.64
N LYS A 165 3.21 12.85 1.57
CA LYS A 165 2.82 13.23 0.21
C LYS A 165 1.39 12.82 -0.08
N PHE A 166 0.61 13.69 -0.70
CA PHE A 166 -0.81 13.49 -1.03
C PHE A 166 -1.04 13.57 -2.53
N TYR A 167 -1.85 12.67 -3.05
CA TYR A 167 -2.09 12.50 -4.48
C TYR A 167 -3.60 12.49 -4.78
N ASN A 168 -3.97 12.92 -5.97
CA ASN A 168 -5.35 12.81 -6.46
C ASN A 168 -5.64 11.42 -7.06
N GLU A 169 -6.88 11.20 -7.48
CA GLU A 169 -7.34 9.95 -8.09
C GLU A 169 -6.70 9.63 -9.45
N GLN A 170 -5.95 10.54 -10.04
CA GLN A 170 -5.17 10.36 -11.26
C GLN A 170 -3.66 10.12 -10.97
N GLY A 171 -3.29 9.93 -9.68
CA GLY A 171 -1.91 9.68 -9.26
C GLY A 171 -1.00 10.91 -9.27
N ARG A 172 -1.55 12.13 -9.47
CA ARG A 172 -0.75 13.36 -9.44
C ARG A 172 -0.62 13.85 -8.01
N GLN A 173 0.61 14.15 -7.59
CA GLN A 173 0.84 14.77 -6.29
C GLN A 173 0.23 16.17 -6.24
N ILE A 174 -0.46 16.48 -5.15
CA ILE A 174 -1.19 17.74 -4.96
C ILE A 174 -0.58 18.60 -3.86
N TYR A 175 -0.09 18.01 -2.79
CA TYR A 175 0.61 18.72 -1.71
C TYR A 175 1.43 17.77 -0.85
N THR A 176 2.30 18.33 -0.02
CA THR A 176 3.07 17.63 1.02
C THR A 176 2.78 18.28 2.37
N GLU A 177 2.60 17.46 3.39
CA GLU A 177 2.60 17.88 4.79
C GLU A 177 3.92 17.46 5.45
N MET A 178 4.49 18.34 6.27
CA MET A 178 5.67 18.04 7.08
C MET A 178 5.27 17.80 8.52
N TYR A 179 5.75 16.69 9.08
CA TYR A 179 5.50 16.31 10.47
C TYR A 179 6.80 16.16 11.26
N GLU A 180 6.73 16.46 12.52
CA GLU A 180 7.78 16.24 13.52
C GLU A 180 7.12 15.76 14.82
N HIS A 181 7.42 14.54 15.22
CA HIS A 181 6.84 13.89 16.40
C HIS A 181 5.30 13.96 16.43
N GLY A 182 4.65 13.68 15.32
CA GLY A 182 3.19 13.70 15.16
C GLY A 182 2.57 15.09 15.02
N ILE A 183 3.36 16.15 15.10
CA ILE A 183 2.87 17.54 14.99
C ILE A 183 3.11 18.06 13.59
N LYS A 184 2.02 18.45 12.90
CA LYS A 184 2.13 19.08 11.58
C LYS A 184 2.78 20.46 11.68
N LYS A 185 3.88 20.65 10.93
CA LYS A 185 4.68 21.89 10.90
C LYS A 185 4.37 22.76 9.68
N GLU A 186 4.19 22.14 8.52
CA GLU A 186 4.09 22.85 7.25
C GLU A 186 3.18 22.10 6.28
N ILE A 187 2.58 22.85 5.33
CA ILE A 187 1.92 22.32 4.13
C ILE A 187 2.54 23.02 2.93
N ARG A 188 3.05 22.22 1.96
CA ARG A 188 3.60 22.72 0.69
C ARG A 188 2.67 22.29 -0.44
N GLN A 189 2.10 23.26 -1.15
CA GLN A 189 1.30 23.01 -2.35
C GLN A 189 2.21 22.77 -3.55
N ILE A 190 1.87 21.76 -4.36
CA ILE A 190 2.49 21.54 -5.67
C ILE A 190 1.78 22.44 -6.69
N LYS A 191 2.53 23.19 -7.48
CA LYS A 191 2.01 24.14 -8.49
C LYS A 191 1.80 23.46 -9.84
#